data_a02ac1d1ec7bbe1aa7e56c30613f58d3
#
_entry.id   a02ac1d1ec7bbe1aa7e56c30613f58d3
#
_cell.length_a   1.000
_cell.length_b   1.000
_cell.length_c   1.000
_cell.angle_alpha   90.00
_cell.angle_beta   90.00
_cell.angle_gamma   90.00
#
_symmetry.space_group_name_H-M   'P 1'
#
loop_
_entity.id
_entity.type
_entity.pdbx_description
1 polymer ?
#
loop_
_entity_poly.entity_id
_entity_poly.type
_entity_poly.pdbx_seq_one_letter_code
_entity_poly.pdbx_strand_id
1 'polypeptide(L)'
;MKISPYPTGRFKTYLEKKSVAFREMIYQCQISTRYFDAGEEILRQGEQLQYLYVVPVGRVSMSILAANGRRFQLGEANCDYHIYGEMEYFTQTPCQWNVIADEHMQVDVICIQKLTEALQKHPEMMVFFASALAEDYQDSMDIYTNRLLHPITYN
;
A
#
# COMPACT_ATOMS: atom_id res chain seq x y z
N MET A 1 -0.28 0.93 2.66
CA MET A 1 -0.40 0.91 4.15
C MET A 1 0.76 1.66 4.79
N LYS A 2 0.53 2.26 5.93
CA LYS A 2 1.60 2.91 6.71
C LYS A 2 2.37 1.87 7.51
N ILE A 3 3.69 2.07 7.67
CA ILE A 3 4.50 1.27 8.59
C ILE A 3 4.22 1.67 10.04
N SER A 4 3.86 2.93 10.28
CA SER A 4 3.53 3.45 11.62
C SER A 4 2.25 2.83 12.18
N PRO A 5 2.15 2.66 13.51
CA PRO A 5 0.93 2.13 14.11
C PRO A 5 -0.27 3.05 13.88
N TYR A 6 -1.44 2.44 13.82
CA TYR A 6 -2.69 3.16 13.65
C TYR A 6 -3.14 3.76 14.98
N PRO A 7 -3.79 4.94 14.96
CA PRO A 7 -4.17 5.64 16.18
C PRO A 7 -5.32 4.99 16.96
N THR A 8 -6.01 4.02 16.37
CA THR A 8 -7.17 3.34 16.96
C THR A 8 -7.12 1.84 16.70
N GLY A 9 -8.00 1.09 17.38
CA GLY A 9 -8.17 -0.33 17.17
C GLY A 9 -7.73 -1.19 18.34
N ARG A 10 -8.13 -2.45 18.28
CA ARG A 10 -7.87 -3.41 19.36
C ARG A 10 -6.39 -3.58 19.64
N PHE A 11 -5.56 -3.56 18.59
CA PHE A 11 -4.14 -3.80 18.71
C PHE A 11 -3.29 -2.53 18.73
N LYS A 12 -3.92 -1.37 18.99
CA LYS A 12 -3.22 -0.08 19.01
C LYS A 12 -1.95 -0.11 19.87
N THR A 13 -2.06 -0.55 21.12
CA THR A 13 -0.92 -0.60 22.04
C THR A 13 0.17 -1.56 21.55
N TYR A 14 -0.22 -2.72 21.03
CA TYR A 14 0.71 -3.68 20.46
C TYR A 14 1.45 -3.11 19.25
N LEU A 15 0.70 -2.48 18.33
CA LEU A 15 1.28 -1.87 17.12
C LEU A 15 2.26 -0.75 17.46
N GLU A 16 1.92 0.10 18.43
CA GLU A 16 2.81 1.15 18.91
C GLU A 16 4.10 0.56 19.51
N LYS A 17 3.96 -0.45 20.36
CA LYS A 17 5.08 -1.08 21.04
C LYS A 17 6.02 -1.80 20.07
N LYS A 18 5.49 -2.42 19.02
CA LYS A 18 6.23 -3.24 18.06
C LYS A 18 6.56 -2.51 16.76
N SER A 19 6.27 -1.22 16.64
CA SER A 19 6.44 -0.47 15.39
C SER A 19 7.88 -0.42 14.91
N VAL A 20 8.84 -0.24 15.82
CA VAL A 20 10.27 -0.23 15.47
C VAL A 20 10.70 -1.60 14.97
N ALA A 21 10.30 -2.65 15.66
CA ALA A 21 10.64 -4.03 15.26
C ALA A 21 10.03 -4.39 13.90
N PHE A 22 8.80 -3.97 13.63
CA PHE A 22 8.15 -4.17 12.32
C PHE A 22 8.90 -3.44 11.22
N ARG A 23 9.22 -2.18 11.42
CA ARG A 23 9.97 -1.39 10.45
C ARG A 23 11.34 -1.99 10.17
N GLU A 24 12.05 -2.42 11.19
CA GLU A 24 13.35 -3.08 11.05
C GLU A 24 13.22 -4.38 10.25
N MET A 25 12.17 -5.18 10.51
CA MET A 25 11.91 -6.40 9.76
C MET A 25 11.70 -6.11 8.26
N ILE A 26 10.87 -5.12 7.93
CA ILE A 26 10.64 -4.72 6.55
C ILE A 26 11.95 -4.29 5.88
N TYR A 27 12.75 -3.44 6.53
CA TYR A 27 13.98 -2.92 5.96
C TYR A 27 15.11 -3.96 5.89
N GLN A 28 15.09 -5.00 6.68
CA GLN A 28 15.99 -6.15 6.51
C GLN A 28 15.71 -6.92 5.22
N CYS A 29 14.53 -6.75 4.64
CA CYS A 29 14.15 -7.35 3.36
C CYS A 29 14.42 -6.43 2.17
N GLN A 30 14.96 -5.25 2.39
CA GLN A 30 15.32 -4.30 1.32
C GLN A 30 16.49 -4.85 0.51
N ILE A 31 16.36 -4.82 -0.81
CA ILE A 31 17.41 -5.28 -1.74
C ILE A 31 17.99 -4.17 -2.59
N SER A 32 17.26 -3.07 -2.76
CA SER A 32 17.72 -1.95 -3.58
C SER A 32 16.89 -0.70 -3.30
N THR A 33 17.29 0.39 -3.94
CA THR A 33 16.56 1.65 -3.98
C THR A 33 16.39 2.04 -5.43
N ARG A 34 15.19 2.48 -5.79
CA ARG A 34 14.91 3.03 -7.12
C ARG A 34 14.47 4.48 -7.00
N TYR A 35 14.78 5.24 -8.04
CA TYR A 35 14.33 6.62 -8.16
C TYR A 35 13.30 6.71 -9.28
N PHE A 36 12.20 7.37 -9.00
CA PHE A 36 11.11 7.60 -9.95
C PHE A 36 10.95 9.10 -10.20
N ASP A 37 10.74 9.45 -11.45
CA ASP A 37 10.38 10.81 -11.83
C ASP A 37 8.86 10.97 -11.83
N ALA A 38 8.40 12.21 -11.80
CA ALA A 38 6.98 12.52 -11.89
C ALA A 38 6.36 11.84 -13.12
N GLY A 39 5.25 11.13 -12.92
CA GLY A 39 4.52 10.42 -13.96
C GLY A 39 4.93 8.97 -14.15
N GLU A 40 6.03 8.53 -13.56
CA GLU A 40 6.45 7.13 -13.66
C GLU A 40 5.63 6.23 -12.74
N GLU A 41 5.35 5.02 -13.20
CA GLU A 41 4.54 4.05 -12.48
C GLU A 41 5.40 3.20 -11.55
N ILE A 42 5.10 3.24 -10.25
CA ILE A 42 5.71 2.38 -9.23
C ILE A 42 5.09 0.98 -9.32
N LEU A 43 3.77 0.91 -9.43
CA LEU A 43 3.02 -0.32 -9.72
C LEU A 43 2.20 -0.12 -10.97
N ARG A 44 2.11 -1.16 -11.80
CA ARG A 44 1.32 -1.15 -13.04
C ARG A 44 0.16 -2.12 -12.96
N GLN A 45 -1.03 -1.61 -13.25
CA GLN A 45 -2.24 -2.41 -13.37
C GLN A 45 -2.02 -3.58 -14.35
N GLY A 46 -2.42 -4.78 -13.94
CA GLY A 46 -2.32 -5.99 -14.76
C GLY A 46 -0.99 -6.72 -14.70
N GLU A 47 0.06 -6.10 -14.16
CA GLU A 47 1.35 -6.77 -14.01
C GLU A 47 1.42 -7.56 -12.69
N GLN A 48 2.15 -8.67 -12.72
CA GLN A 48 2.42 -9.44 -11.51
C GLN A 48 3.36 -8.67 -10.60
N LEU A 49 3.07 -8.71 -9.30
CA LEU A 49 3.91 -8.08 -8.29
C LEU A 49 5.24 -8.82 -8.20
N GLN A 50 6.35 -8.11 -8.40
CA GLN A 50 7.69 -8.67 -8.26
C GLN A 50 8.34 -8.29 -6.94
N TYR A 51 8.01 -7.12 -6.42
CA TYR A 51 8.56 -6.55 -5.19
C TYR A 51 7.47 -5.81 -4.45
N LEU A 52 7.64 -5.66 -3.13
CA LEU A 52 6.96 -4.62 -2.40
C LEU A 52 7.78 -3.35 -2.45
N TYR A 53 7.13 -2.22 -2.30
CA TYR A 53 7.78 -0.91 -2.36
C TYR A 53 7.43 -0.11 -1.12
N VAL A 54 8.44 0.53 -0.52
CA VAL A 54 8.24 1.49 0.55
C VAL A 54 8.58 2.87 0.02
N VAL A 55 7.64 3.80 0.13
CA VAL A 55 7.84 5.20 -0.21
C VAL A 55 8.03 5.99 1.08
N PRO A 56 9.29 6.38 1.42
CA PRO A 56 9.55 7.12 2.67
C PRO A 56 8.90 8.49 2.69
N VAL A 57 8.99 9.21 1.60
CA VAL A 57 8.44 10.56 1.46
C VAL A 57 8.08 10.80 -0.01
N GLY A 58 7.01 11.53 -0.25
CA GLY A 58 6.59 11.89 -1.60
C GLY A 58 5.09 11.71 -1.79
N ARG A 59 4.58 12.26 -2.88
CA ARG A 59 3.17 12.16 -3.24
C ARG A 59 2.98 11.16 -4.39
N VAL A 60 2.02 10.27 -4.22
CA VAL A 60 1.63 9.29 -5.24
C VAL A 60 0.15 9.43 -5.56
N SER A 61 -0.21 9.04 -6.77
CA SER A 61 -1.59 8.94 -7.23
C SER A 61 -1.90 7.50 -7.60
N MET A 62 -3.13 7.07 -7.31
CA MET A 62 -3.63 5.76 -7.69
C MET A 62 -4.68 5.91 -8.75
N SER A 63 -4.56 5.13 -9.82
CA SER A 63 -5.49 5.19 -10.94
C SER A 63 -5.78 3.81 -11.50
N ILE A 64 -6.90 3.70 -12.19
CA ILE A 64 -7.28 2.49 -12.91
C ILE A 64 -7.61 2.85 -14.35
N LEU A 65 -7.18 1.99 -15.28
CA LEU A 65 -7.53 2.09 -16.68
C LEU A 65 -8.67 1.11 -16.96
N ALA A 66 -9.83 1.65 -17.33
CA ALA A 66 -10.98 0.82 -17.69
C ALA A 66 -10.84 0.25 -19.10
N ALA A 67 -11.62 -0.81 -19.39
CA ALA A 67 -11.59 -1.50 -20.67
C ALA A 67 -11.88 -0.58 -21.86
N ASN A 68 -12.65 0.50 -21.66
CA ASN A 68 -12.97 1.47 -22.69
C ASN A 68 -11.86 2.53 -22.92
N GLY A 69 -10.70 2.38 -22.28
CA GLY A 69 -9.58 3.30 -22.37
C GLY A 69 -9.65 4.51 -21.44
N ARG A 70 -10.72 4.63 -20.65
CA ARG A 70 -10.83 5.74 -19.68
C ARG A 70 -9.99 5.45 -18.45
N ARG A 71 -9.29 6.50 -17.99
CA ARG A 71 -8.52 6.44 -16.75
C ARG A 71 -9.31 7.13 -15.64
N PHE A 72 -9.43 6.44 -14.52
CA PHE A 72 -10.08 6.97 -13.32
C PHE A 72 -9.04 7.11 -12.20
N GLN A 73 -8.98 8.29 -11.61
CA GLN A 73 -8.18 8.50 -10.42
C GLN A 73 -8.95 7.98 -9.22
N LEU A 74 -8.33 7.06 -8.47
CA LEU A 74 -8.93 6.45 -7.28
C LEU A 74 -8.58 7.20 -6.02
N GLY A 75 -7.44 7.89 -6.01
CA GLY A 75 -6.99 8.65 -4.86
C GLY A 75 -5.55 9.09 -5.00
N GLU A 76 -5.08 9.80 -3.99
CA GLU A 76 -3.69 10.22 -3.86
C GLU A 76 -3.29 10.17 -2.39
N ALA A 77 -2.01 10.07 -2.13
CA ALA A 77 -1.46 9.97 -0.79
C ALA A 77 -0.15 10.74 -0.66
N ASN A 78 -0.02 11.48 0.44
CA ASN A 78 1.26 11.98 0.90
C ASN A 78 1.90 10.89 1.74
N CYS A 79 3.01 10.34 1.25
CA CYS A 79 3.61 9.17 1.86
C CYS A 79 4.51 9.53 3.04
N ASP A 80 4.43 8.72 4.07
CA ASP A 80 5.32 8.69 5.21
C ASP A 80 5.59 7.21 5.51
N TYR A 81 6.59 6.65 4.85
CA TYR A 81 6.91 5.22 4.91
C TYR A 81 5.71 4.34 4.60
N HIS A 82 5.08 4.60 3.45
CA HIS A 82 3.96 3.79 2.96
C HIS A 82 4.46 2.58 2.19
N ILE A 83 3.86 1.42 2.47
CA ILE A 83 4.09 0.18 1.71
C ILE A 83 3.04 0.09 0.61
N TYR A 84 3.49 -0.28 -0.60
CA TYR A 84 2.62 -0.55 -1.74
C TYR A 84 2.87 -1.96 -2.27
N GLY A 85 1.77 -2.61 -2.69
CA GLY A 85 1.78 -3.99 -3.17
C GLY A 85 1.36 -5.00 -2.13
N GLU A 86 0.96 -4.58 -0.93
CA GLU A 86 0.62 -5.46 0.18
C GLU A 86 -0.58 -6.35 -0.10
N MET A 87 -1.58 -5.88 -0.85
CA MET A 87 -2.73 -6.72 -1.18
C MET A 87 -2.33 -7.87 -2.10
N GLU A 88 -1.66 -7.56 -3.18
CA GLU A 88 -1.23 -8.55 -4.17
C GLU A 88 -0.16 -9.49 -3.61
N TYR A 89 0.60 -9.03 -2.62
CA TYR A 89 1.51 -9.89 -1.88
C TYR A 89 0.78 -11.09 -1.27
N PHE A 90 -0.37 -10.85 -0.65
CA PHE A 90 -1.16 -11.91 -0.01
C PHE A 90 -2.02 -12.70 -1.01
N THR A 91 -2.56 -12.06 -2.03
CA THR A 91 -3.50 -12.71 -2.97
C THR A 91 -2.81 -13.38 -4.15
N GLN A 92 -1.59 -12.96 -4.50
CA GLN A 92 -0.87 -13.40 -5.71
C GLN A 92 -1.63 -13.10 -7.00
N THR A 93 -2.47 -12.08 -6.99
CA THR A 93 -3.18 -11.60 -8.18
C THR A 93 -2.36 -10.50 -8.87
N PRO A 94 -2.61 -10.23 -10.16
CA PRO A 94 -2.03 -9.05 -10.81
C PRO A 94 -2.43 -7.77 -10.10
N CYS A 95 -1.59 -6.73 -10.19
CA CYS A 95 -1.87 -5.42 -9.61
C CYS A 95 -3.20 -4.89 -10.16
N GLN A 96 -4.08 -4.45 -9.27
CA GLN A 96 -5.42 -4.00 -9.64
C GLN A 96 -5.45 -2.56 -10.13
N TRP A 97 -4.46 -1.75 -9.76
CA TRP A 97 -4.37 -0.35 -10.16
C TRP A 97 -2.93 0.08 -10.37
N ASN A 98 -2.78 1.27 -10.94
CA ASN A 98 -1.50 1.93 -11.08
C ASN A 98 -1.21 2.76 -9.84
N VAL A 99 0.02 2.75 -9.38
CA VAL A 99 0.55 3.69 -8.39
C VAL A 99 1.62 4.52 -9.09
N ILE A 100 1.40 5.81 -9.18
CA ILE A 100 2.18 6.74 -10.00
C ILE A 100 2.87 7.74 -9.09
N ALA A 101 4.18 7.94 -9.30
CA ALA A 101 4.90 9.00 -8.61
C ALA A 101 4.45 10.35 -9.16
N ASP A 102 4.04 11.27 -8.29
CA ASP A 102 3.62 12.62 -8.69
C ASP A 102 4.77 13.62 -8.68
N GLU A 103 5.92 13.22 -8.16
CA GLU A 103 7.14 14.03 -8.10
C GLU A 103 8.35 13.09 -8.11
N HIS A 104 9.54 13.64 -8.27
CA HIS A 104 10.76 12.86 -8.15
C HIS A 104 10.85 12.29 -6.73
N MET A 105 11.07 10.99 -6.61
CA MET A 105 11.11 10.33 -5.31
C MET A 105 12.01 9.11 -5.29
N GLN A 106 12.47 8.80 -4.08
CA GLN A 106 13.15 7.56 -3.76
C GLN A 106 12.14 6.53 -3.29
N VAL A 107 12.29 5.29 -3.76
CA VAL A 107 11.44 4.17 -3.38
C VAL A 107 12.34 3.00 -2.98
N ASP A 108 12.10 2.46 -1.80
CA ASP A 108 12.85 1.31 -1.30
C ASP A 108 12.20 0.01 -1.77
N VAL A 109 13.02 -0.86 -2.36
CA VAL A 109 12.55 -2.12 -2.97
C VAL A 109 12.72 -3.26 -1.99
N ILE A 110 11.61 -3.93 -1.68
CA ILE A 110 11.53 -5.00 -0.67
C ILE A 110 11.37 -6.35 -1.36
N CYS A 111 12.24 -7.28 -1.04
CA CYS A 111 12.21 -8.64 -1.58
C CYS A 111 11.05 -9.44 -0.99
N ILE A 112 10.16 -9.95 -1.84
CA ILE A 112 9.00 -10.74 -1.42
C ILE A 112 9.41 -12.02 -0.71
N GLN A 113 10.43 -12.72 -1.22
CA GLN A 113 10.90 -13.96 -0.62
C GLN A 113 11.45 -13.73 0.78
N LYS A 114 12.28 -12.72 0.96
CA LYS A 114 12.84 -12.36 2.27
C LYS A 114 11.74 -11.98 3.26
N LEU A 115 10.76 -11.20 2.80
CA LEU A 115 9.63 -10.82 3.65
C LEU A 115 8.82 -12.04 4.07
N THR A 116 8.55 -12.97 3.15
CA THR A 116 7.82 -14.20 3.46
C THR A 116 8.56 -15.04 4.51
N GLU A 117 9.86 -15.19 4.37
CA GLU A 117 10.68 -15.89 5.35
C GLU A 117 10.67 -15.19 6.72
N ALA A 118 10.75 -13.86 6.72
CA ALA A 118 10.70 -13.07 7.95
C ALA A 118 9.35 -13.22 8.67
N LEU A 119 8.25 -13.20 7.93
CA LEU A 119 6.90 -13.39 8.49
C LEU A 119 6.66 -14.80 8.99
N GLN A 120 7.30 -15.81 8.39
CA GLN A 120 7.25 -17.18 8.90
C GLN A 120 7.99 -17.33 10.22
N LYS A 121 9.08 -16.59 10.40
CA LYS A 121 9.84 -16.56 11.66
C LYS A 121 9.18 -15.71 12.73
N HIS A 122 8.47 -14.66 12.31
CA HIS A 122 7.83 -13.69 13.21
C HIS A 122 6.36 -13.51 12.80
N PRO A 123 5.53 -14.56 12.92
CA PRO A 123 4.13 -14.51 12.49
C PRO A 123 3.30 -13.47 13.22
N GLU A 124 3.70 -13.05 14.41
CA GLU A 124 3.05 -11.97 15.17
C GLU A 124 3.06 -10.65 14.42
N MET A 125 3.99 -10.46 13.51
CA MET A 125 4.07 -9.24 12.69
C MET A 125 2.94 -9.14 11.63
N MET A 126 2.24 -10.25 11.39
CA MET A 126 1.06 -10.24 10.51
C MET A 126 -0.04 -9.29 11.00
N VAL A 127 -0.08 -8.98 12.29
CA VAL A 127 -1.07 -8.05 12.85
C VAL A 127 -0.97 -6.67 12.21
N PHE A 128 0.21 -6.23 11.82
CA PHE A 128 0.40 -4.96 11.11
C PHE A 128 -0.34 -4.97 9.77
N PHE A 129 -0.18 -6.03 8.99
CA PHE A 129 -0.86 -6.17 7.70
C PHE A 129 -2.36 -6.35 7.88
N ALA A 130 -2.77 -7.21 8.81
CA ALA A 130 -4.19 -7.45 9.07
C ALA A 130 -4.91 -6.16 9.50
N SER A 131 -4.30 -5.37 10.40
CA SER A 131 -4.88 -4.11 10.87
C SER A 131 -4.99 -3.08 9.74
N ALA A 132 -3.96 -2.97 8.91
CA ALA A 132 -3.95 -2.06 7.77
C ALA A 132 -5.01 -2.44 6.73
N LEU A 133 -5.06 -3.71 6.35
CA LEU A 133 -6.02 -4.19 5.35
C LEU A 133 -7.45 -4.08 5.84
N ALA A 134 -7.69 -4.31 7.14
CA ALA A 134 -9.02 -4.14 7.73
C ALA A 134 -9.46 -2.66 7.69
N GLU A 135 -8.57 -1.73 8.02
CA GLU A 135 -8.86 -0.30 7.96
C GLU A 135 -9.14 0.14 6.52
N ASP A 136 -8.31 -0.27 5.57
CA ASP A 136 -8.50 0.04 4.15
C ASP A 136 -9.83 -0.52 3.63
N TYR A 137 -10.21 -1.71 4.06
CA TYR A 137 -11.49 -2.32 3.70
C TYR A 137 -12.66 -1.51 4.25
N GLN A 138 -12.59 -1.10 5.52
CA GLN A 138 -13.63 -0.26 6.13
C GLN A 138 -13.78 1.07 5.41
N ASP A 139 -12.67 1.73 5.10
CA ASP A 139 -12.69 3.00 4.37
C ASP A 139 -13.32 2.83 2.99
N SER A 140 -13.02 1.75 2.29
CA SER A 140 -13.62 1.44 0.99
C SER A 140 -15.12 1.19 1.10
N MET A 141 -15.56 0.49 2.14
CA MET A 141 -16.98 0.23 2.38
C MET A 141 -17.73 1.51 2.78
N ASP A 142 -17.12 2.39 3.55
CA ASP A 142 -17.69 3.69 3.91
C ASP A 142 -17.91 4.56 2.67
N ILE A 143 -16.93 4.60 1.78
CA ILE A 143 -17.03 5.33 0.50
C ILE A 143 -18.17 4.76 -0.35
N TYR A 144 -18.24 3.43 -0.46
CA TYR A 144 -19.29 2.75 -1.22
C TYR A 144 -20.68 3.02 -0.64
N THR A 145 -20.82 2.93 0.68
CA THR A 145 -22.07 3.21 1.39
C THR A 145 -22.51 4.66 1.18
N ASN A 146 -21.60 5.62 1.28
CA ASN A 146 -21.90 7.03 1.04
C ASN A 146 -22.39 7.27 -0.39
N ARG A 147 -21.80 6.59 -1.39
CA ARG A 147 -22.26 6.69 -2.79
C ARG A 147 -23.67 6.14 -2.98
N LEU A 148 -24.02 5.08 -2.26
CA LEU A 148 -25.39 4.53 -2.31
C LEU A 148 -26.41 5.41 -1.62
N LEU A 149 -26.05 6.00 -0.45
CA LEU A 149 -26.95 6.82 0.34
C LEU A 149 -27.07 8.25 -0.19
N HIS A 150 -26.04 8.76 -0.82
CA HIS A 150 -25.95 10.12 -1.32
C HIS A 150 -25.52 10.12 -2.79
N PRO A 151 -26.37 9.60 -3.70
CA PRO A 151 -26.02 9.55 -5.11
C PRO A 151 -25.83 10.97 -5.65
N ILE A 152 -24.81 11.13 -6.49
CA ILE A 152 -24.60 12.39 -7.19
C ILE A 152 -25.75 12.60 -8.16
N THR A 153 -26.45 13.70 -7.98
CA THR A 153 -27.52 14.09 -8.91
C THR A 153 -26.90 14.90 -10.03
N TYR A 154 -26.98 14.38 -11.25
CA TYR A 154 -26.61 15.12 -12.46
C TYR A 154 -27.85 15.87 -12.95
N ASN A 155 -27.75 17.17 -12.97
CA ASN A 155 -28.78 18.00 -13.58
C ASN A 155 -28.49 18.27 -15.05
#